data_55a9d342f2d11066d174172754649f14
#
_entry.id   55a9d342f2d11066d174172754649f14
#
_cell.length_a   1.000
_cell.length_b   1.000
_cell.length_c   1.000
_cell.angle_alpha   90.00
_cell.angle_beta   90.00
_cell.angle_gamma   90.00
#
_symmetry.space_group_name_H-M   'P 1'
#
loop_
_entity.id
_entity.type
_entity.pdbx_description
1 polymer ?
#
loop_
_entity_poly.entity_id
_entity_poly.type
_entity_poly.pdbx_seq_one_letter_code
_entity_poly.pdbx_strand_id
1 'polypeptide(L)'
;YVHVESQVGRISNEFTARNEIGQAKSGDVKSNAYSIGVRYGKTIKSANGFYVEPQAQLNYTHFGGRDFTAGNVSVNQAGVNSTSGKLGLEVGKQFGNGNLYTHFAAGHAFTGNVKTTYASGNAVKLTEQDLKGTWTELAFGGRYGFNTNNSVYADVTTGLSGDYQADWGVNAGFTHKF
;
A
#
# COMPACT_ATOMS: atom_id res chain seq x y z
N TYR A 1 8.63 -17.03 -11.11
CA TYR A 1 9.51 -15.96 -10.64
C TYR A 1 9.33 -15.70 -9.15
N VAL A 2 10.37 -15.17 -8.56
CA VAL A 2 10.32 -14.57 -7.21
C VAL A 2 10.70 -13.10 -7.37
N HIS A 3 9.89 -12.21 -6.80
CA HIS A 3 10.18 -10.77 -6.76
C HIS A 3 10.31 -10.35 -5.30
N VAL A 4 11.40 -9.65 -5.00
CA VAL A 4 11.63 -9.07 -3.67
C VAL A 4 11.65 -7.56 -3.84
N GLU A 5 10.88 -6.86 -3.06
CA GLU A 5 10.83 -5.40 -3.03
C GLU A 5 11.14 -4.87 -1.65
N SER A 6 11.81 -3.74 -1.59
CA SER A 6 12.03 -3.02 -0.35
C SER A 6 11.79 -1.53 -0.58
N GLN A 7 11.18 -0.89 0.38
CA GLN A 7 10.87 0.52 0.34
C GLN A 7 11.21 1.18 1.66
N VAL A 8 11.84 2.35 1.58
CA VAL A 8 12.09 3.23 2.73
C VAL A 8 11.52 4.59 2.39
N GLY A 9 10.79 5.16 3.32
CA GLY A 9 10.15 6.45 3.13
C GLY A 9 10.15 7.27 4.42
N ARG A 10 10.01 8.59 4.25
CA ARG A 10 9.74 9.53 5.31
C ARG A 10 8.40 10.18 5.02
N ILE A 11 7.49 10.07 5.98
CA ILE A 11 6.16 10.67 5.91
C ILE A 11 6.22 11.97 6.70
N SER A 12 5.81 13.06 6.07
CA SER A 12 5.66 14.37 6.72
C SER A 12 4.22 14.83 6.53
N ASN A 13 3.52 15.05 7.62
CA ASN A 13 2.15 15.56 7.62
C ASN A 13 2.13 16.88 8.37
N GLU A 14 1.59 17.91 7.73
CA GLU A 14 1.26 19.17 8.38
C GLU A 14 -0.19 19.14 8.83
N PHE A 15 -0.46 19.61 10.03
CA PHE A 15 -1.83 19.73 10.52
C PHE A 15 -2.07 21.12 11.10
N THR A 16 -3.33 21.57 11.02
CA THR A 16 -3.80 22.76 11.69
C THR A 16 -5.00 22.40 12.56
N ALA A 17 -4.83 22.50 13.87
CA ALA A 17 -5.92 22.31 14.82
C ALA A 17 -6.42 23.69 15.28
N ARG A 18 -7.72 23.82 15.50
CA ARG A 18 -8.34 25.03 16.09
C ARG A 18 -8.90 24.67 17.47
N ASN A 19 -8.64 25.52 18.45
CA ASN A 19 -9.27 25.40 19.76
C ASN A 19 -10.71 25.97 19.75
N GLU A 20 -11.43 25.82 20.84
CA GLU A 20 -12.82 26.26 20.98
C GLU A 20 -13.02 27.81 20.77
N ILE A 21 -11.96 28.59 20.96
CA ILE A 21 -11.95 30.01 20.74
C ILE A 21 -11.40 30.44 19.36
N GLY A 22 -11.27 29.47 18.44
CA GLY A 22 -10.90 29.71 17.04
C GLY A 22 -9.41 29.93 16.77
N GLN A 23 -8.53 29.88 17.77
CA GLN A 23 -7.10 30.01 17.56
C GLN A 23 -6.54 28.79 16.84
N ALA A 24 -5.87 29.02 15.72
CA ALA A 24 -5.21 27.96 14.97
C ALA A 24 -3.83 27.66 15.54
N LYS A 25 -3.51 26.38 15.69
CA LYS A 25 -2.15 25.88 15.91
C LYS A 25 -1.82 24.87 14.84
N SER A 26 -0.74 25.10 14.13
CA SER A 26 -0.18 24.17 13.15
C SER A 26 1.04 23.49 13.73
N GLY A 27 1.26 22.26 13.28
CA GLY A 27 2.47 21.49 13.57
C GLY A 27 2.77 20.53 12.44
N ASP A 28 4.02 20.15 12.31
CA ASP A 28 4.44 19.10 11.39
C ASP A 28 4.81 17.85 12.17
N VAL A 29 4.39 16.72 11.63
CA VAL A 29 4.62 15.40 12.21
C VAL A 29 5.38 14.57 11.21
N LYS A 30 6.55 14.10 11.59
CA LYS A 30 7.43 13.29 10.75
C LYS A 30 7.53 11.87 11.28
N SER A 31 7.46 10.89 10.39
CA SER A 31 7.64 9.47 10.71
C SER A 31 8.43 8.80 9.60
N ASN A 32 9.29 7.86 9.97
CA ASN A 32 9.96 7.00 9.02
C ASN A 32 9.15 5.73 8.80
N ALA A 33 9.13 5.24 7.57
CA ALA A 33 8.49 3.98 7.21
C ALA A 33 9.49 3.12 6.42
N TYR A 34 9.43 1.82 6.63
CA TYR A 34 10.10 0.86 5.77
C TYR A 34 9.20 -0.35 5.54
N SER A 35 9.32 -0.91 4.36
CA SER A 35 8.62 -2.15 4.01
C SER A 35 9.52 -3.10 3.26
N ILE A 36 9.22 -4.38 3.40
CA ILE A 36 9.79 -5.44 2.61
C ILE A 36 8.67 -6.36 2.17
N GLY A 37 8.70 -6.76 0.89
CA GLY A 37 7.73 -7.64 0.29
C GLY A 37 8.39 -8.75 -0.51
N VAL A 38 7.76 -9.91 -0.51
CA VAL A 38 8.13 -11.03 -1.37
C VAL A 38 6.90 -11.47 -2.11
N ARG A 39 7.00 -11.55 -3.44
CA ARG A 39 5.97 -12.07 -4.33
C ARG A 39 6.50 -13.26 -5.10
N TYR A 40 5.73 -14.33 -5.10
CA TYR A 40 5.94 -15.51 -5.95
C TYR A 40 4.83 -15.58 -6.99
N GLY A 41 5.17 -15.85 -8.24
CA GLY A 41 4.21 -16.07 -9.31
C GLY A 41 4.71 -17.13 -10.31
N LYS A 42 3.75 -17.81 -10.94
CA LYS A 42 4.02 -18.81 -11.98
C LYS A 42 3.16 -18.55 -13.18
N THR A 43 3.75 -18.07 -14.26
CA THR A 43 3.05 -17.87 -15.54
C THR A 43 2.83 -19.20 -16.24
N ILE A 44 1.60 -19.54 -16.57
CA ILE A 44 1.18 -20.71 -17.34
C ILE A 44 0.64 -20.19 -18.67
N LYS A 45 1.34 -20.49 -19.77
CA LYS A 45 1.02 -19.99 -21.11
C LYS A 45 0.31 -21.04 -21.95
N SER A 46 -0.66 -20.60 -22.76
CA SER A 46 -1.30 -21.38 -23.81
C SER A 46 -0.73 -21.04 -25.18
N ALA A 47 -0.86 -21.94 -26.14
CA ALA A 47 -0.34 -21.79 -27.50
C ALA A 47 -0.94 -20.59 -28.29
N ASN A 48 -2.13 -20.13 -27.92
CA ASN A 48 -2.82 -19.02 -28.55
C ASN A 48 -2.54 -17.65 -27.91
N GLY A 49 -1.49 -17.56 -27.08
CA GLY A 49 -1.03 -16.33 -26.43
C GLY A 49 -1.77 -15.98 -25.12
N PHE A 50 -2.78 -16.73 -24.72
CA PHE A 50 -3.37 -16.58 -23.40
C PHE A 50 -2.44 -17.10 -22.31
N TYR A 51 -2.50 -16.48 -21.14
CA TYR A 51 -1.78 -16.95 -19.96
C TYR A 51 -2.61 -16.75 -18.70
N VAL A 52 -2.30 -17.54 -17.71
CA VAL A 52 -2.81 -17.44 -16.34
C VAL A 52 -1.62 -17.42 -15.40
N GLU A 53 -1.64 -16.54 -14.41
CA GLU A 53 -0.55 -16.40 -13.46
C GLU A 53 -1.09 -16.32 -12.02
N PRO A 54 -1.12 -17.44 -11.29
CA PRO A 54 -1.33 -17.41 -9.85
C PRO A 54 -0.16 -16.73 -9.15
N GLN A 55 -0.48 -15.91 -8.15
CA GLN A 55 0.48 -15.12 -7.39
C GLN A 55 0.21 -15.25 -5.88
N ALA A 56 1.26 -15.24 -5.10
CA ALA A 56 1.21 -15.13 -3.64
C ALA A 56 2.21 -14.05 -3.21
N GLN A 57 1.79 -13.18 -2.30
CA GLN A 57 2.63 -12.09 -1.80
C GLN A 57 2.54 -12.02 -0.27
N LEU A 58 3.66 -11.72 0.36
CA LEU A 58 3.77 -11.43 1.77
C LEU A 58 4.51 -10.11 1.93
N ASN A 59 3.96 -9.20 2.73
CA ASN A 59 4.55 -7.90 3.01
C ASN A 59 4.68 -7.69 4.52
N TYR A 60 5.76 -7.04 4.91
CA TYR A 60 5.95 -6.46 6.23
C TYR A 60 6.21 -4.97 6.08
N THR A 61 5.51 -4.16 6.86
CA THR A 61 5.69 -2.71 6.88
C THR A 61 5.79 -2.23 8.33
N HIS A 62 6.77 -1.39 8.58
CA HIS A 62 6.92 -0.68 9.85
C HIS A 62 6.75 0.83 9.64
N PHE A 63 5.91 1.43 10.45
CA PHE A 63 5.79 2.88 10.59
C PHE A 63 6.35 3.29 11.95
N GLY A 64 7.31 4.20 11.97
CA GLY A 64 7.87 4.74 13.20
C GLY A 64 6.83 5.49 14.03
N GLY A 65 6.97 5.44 15.34
CA GLY A 65 6.17 6.25 16.24
C GLY A 65 6.43 7.74 16.07
N ARG A 66 5.53 8.56 16.62
CA ARG A 66 5.62 10.00 16.54
C ARG A 66 5.03 10.68 17.77
N ASP A 67 5.69 11.77 18.17
CA ASP A 67 5.26 12.63 19.26
C ASP A 67 5.04 14.04 18.73
N PHE A 68 3.95 14.66 19.11
CA PHE A 68 3.67 16.03 18.77
C PHE A 68 2.73 16.67 19.80
N THR A 69 2.66 18.01 19.78
CA THR A 69 1.77 18.76 20.67
C THR A 69 0.79 19.59 19.85
N ALA A 70 -0.49 19.42 20.16
CA ALA A 70 -1.59 20.20 19.58
C ALA A 70 -2.22 21.06 20.68
N GLY A 71 -1.88 22.32 20.73
CA GLY A 71 -2.31 23.20 21.82
C GLY A 71 -1.64 22.84 23.15
N ASN A 72 -2.45 22.47 24.13
CA ASN A 72 -2.02 21.96 25.44
C ASN A 72 -2.13 20.43 25.55
N VAL A 73 -2.39 19.74 24.42
CA VAL A 73 -2.49 18.29 24.35
C VAL A 73 -1.20 17.73 23.76
N SER A 74 -0.51 16.91 24.52
CA SER A 74 0.61 16.08 24.04
C SER A 74 0.03 14.80 23.43
N VAL A 75 0.46 14.45 22.24
CA VAL A 75 0.03 13.26 21.51
C VAL A 75 1.26 12.38 21.27
N ASN A 76 1.21 11.17 21.82
CA ASN A 76 2.20 10.12 21.56
C ASN A 76 1.52 9.01 20.76
N GLN A 77 1.97 8.75 19.56
CA GLN A 77 1.54 7.64 18.74
C GLN A 77 2.66 6.61 18.63
N ALA A 78 2.41 5.41 19.13
CA ALA A 78 3.36 4.31 19.05
C ALA A 78 3.62 3.90 17.59
N GLY A 79 4.80 3.33 17.34
CA GLY A 79 5.11 2.73 16.04
C GLY A 79 4.19 1.54 15.75
N VAL A 80 3.95 1.29 14.46
CA VAL A 80 3.04 0.26 13.98
C VAL A 80 3.77 -0.73 13.10
N ASN A 81 3.59 -2.01 13.40
CA ASN A 81 4.04 -3.11 12.53
C ASN A 81 2.82 -3.72 11.85
N SER A 82 2.87 -3.84 10.55
CA SER A 82 1.84 -4.48 9.74
C SER A 82 2.44 -5.62 8.92
N THR A 83 1.85 -6.79 9.05
CA THR A 83 2.15 -7.95 8.19
C THR A 83 0.89 -8.28 7.42
N SER A 84 1.01 -8.42 6.11
CA SER A 84 -0.13 -8.75 5.24
C SER A 84 0.26 -9.79 4.21
N GLY A 85 -0.70 -10.65 3.86
CA GLY A 85 -0.60 -11.61 2.78
C GLY A 85 -1.62 -11.31 1.69
N LYS A 86 -1.29 -11.64 0.45
CA LYS A 86 -2.18 -11.47 -0.71
C LYS A 86 -2.05 -12.68 -1.64
N LEU A 87 -3.18 -13.19 -2.08
CA LEU A 87 -3.28 -14.21 -3.14
C LEU A 87 -3.94 -13.56 -4.34
N GLY A 88 -3.36 -13.75 -5.52
CA GLY A 88 -3.84 -13.15 -6.76
C GLY A 88 -3.86 -14.13 -7.91
N LEU A 89 -4.66 -13.79 -8.91
CA LEU A 89 -4.75 -14.47 -10.18
C LEU A 89 -4.77 -13.43 -11.29
N GLU A 90 -3.77 -13.47 -12.15
CA GLU A 90 -3.73 -12.66 -13.37
C GLU A 90 -4.10 -13.53 -14.56
N VAL A 91 -4.98 -13.03 -15.40
CA VAL A 91 -5.35 -13.63 -16.69
C VAL A 91 -5.07 -12.60 -17.76
N GLY A 92 -4.32 -12.99 -18.77
CA GLY A 92 -3.94 -12.07 -19.82
C GLY A 92 -3.75 -12.72 -21.19
N LYS A 93 -3.53 -11.86 -22.17
CA LYS A 93 -3.23 -12.25 -23.53
C LYS A 93 -2.02 -11.48 -24.05
N GLN A 94 -1.06 -12.20 -24.60
CA GLN A 94 0.07 -11.65 -25.34
C GLN A 94 -0.30 -11.46 -26.81
N PHE A 95 0.11 -10.34 -27.39
CA PHE A 95 -0.05 -10.03 -28.80
C PHE A 95 1.14 -9.20 -29.27
N GLY A 96 1.88 -9.67 -30.26
CA GLY A 96 3.09 -8.99 -30.73
C GLY A 96 4.05 -8.68 -29.58
N ASN A 97 4.36 -7.41 -29.37
CA ASN A 97 5.25 -6.92 -28.34
C ASN A 97 4.52 -6.47 -27.07
N GLY A 98 3.22 -6.73 -26.94
CA GLY A 98 2.41 -6.28 -25.84
C GLY A 98 1.61 -7.39 -25.17
N ASN A 99 1.02 -7.06 -24.05
CA ASN A 99 0.01 -7.88 -23.36
C ASN A 99 -1.06 -6.98 -22.73
N LEU A 100 -2.27 -7.52 -22.64
CA LEU A 100 -3.33 -6.99 -21.78
C LEU A 100 -3.63 -8.03 -20.70
N TYR A 101 -3.98 -7.58 -19.51
CA TYR A 101 -4.29 -8.45 -18.41
C TYR A 101 -5.37 -7.89 -17.50
N THR A 102 -6.02 -8.80 -16.80
CA THR A 102 -6.87 -8.52 -15.65
C THR A 102 -6.30 -9.29 -14.47
N HIS A 103 -6.17 -8.63 -13.33
CA HIS A 103 -5.66 -9.21 -12.10
C HIS A 103 -6.72 -9.08 -11.02
N PHE A 104 -7.06 -10.19 -10.38
CA PHE A 104 -7.91 -10.25 -9.21
C PHE A 104 -7.08 -10.72 -8.02
N ALA A 105 -7.24 -10.07 -6.86
CA ALA A 105 -6.57 -10.51 -5.65
C ALA A 105 -7.44 -10.35 -4.41
N ALA A 106 -7.14 -11.18 -3.41
CA ALA A 106 -7.64 -11.08 -2.06
C ALA A 106 -6.47 -10.99 -1.09
N GLY A 107 -6.54 -10.06 -0.17
CA GLY A 107 -5.51 -9.79 0.83
C GLY A 107 -6.06 -9.81 2.25
N HIS A 108 -5.18 -10.07 3.21
CA HIS A 108 -5.46 -9.99 4.63
C HIS A 108 -4.29 -9.38 5.39
N ALA A 109 -4.57 -8.38 6.22
CA ALA A 109 -3.63 -7.83 7.19
C ALA A 109 -3.76 -8.60 8.51
N PHE A 110 -2.71 -9.31 8.88
CA PHE A 110 -2.68 -10.16 10.08
C PHE A 110 -2.37 -9.35 11.33
N THR A 111 -1.61 -8.25 11.19
CA THR A 111 -1.18 -7.38 12.29
C THR A 111 -1.31 -5.92 11.87
N GLY A 112 -1.47 -5.03 12.86
CA GLY A 112 -1.57 -3.60 12.65
C GLY A 112 -2.39 -2.94 13.75
N ASN A 113 -1.80 -2.73 14.95
CA ASN A 113 -2.47 -2.01 16.04
C ASN A 113 -1.79 -0.66 16.23
N VAL A 114 -2.57 0.41 16.15
CA VAL A 114 -2.12 1.79 16.43
C VAL A 114 -2.56 2.17 17.83
N LYS A 115 -1.59 2.48 18.70
CA LYS A 115 -1.86 3.01 20.04
C LYS A 115 -1.51 4.49 20.08
N THR A 116 -2.46 5.32 20.49
CA THR A 116 -2.26 6.75 20.61
C THR A 116 -2.65 7.20 22.03
N THR A 117 -1.72 7.88 22.68
CA THR A 117 -1.90 8.47 24.01
C THR A 117 -2.04 9.98 23.86
N TYR A 118 -3.09 10.53 24.42
CA TYR A 118 -3.34 11.96 24.51
C TYR A 118 -3.19 12.38 25.97
N ALA A 119 -2.39 13.39 26.25
CA ALA A 119 -2.21 13.93 27.61
C ALA A 119 -2.40 15.44 27.64
N SER A 120 -3.20 15.95 28.58
CA SER A 120 -3.42 17.37 28.82
C SER A 120 -3.56 17.61 30.31
N GLY A 121 -2.56 18.28 30.91
CA GLY A 121 -2.48 18.41 32.38
C GLY A 121 -2.45 17.02 33.04
N ASN A 122 -3.39 16.78 33.95
CA ASN A 122 -3.52 15.48 34.63
C ASN A 122 -4.42 14.48 33.91
N ALA A 123 -5.03 14.85 32.78
CA ALA A 123 -5.91 14.00 32.00
C ALA A 123 -5.11 13.20 30.96
N VAL A 124 -5.28 11.89 30.92
CA VAL A 124 -4.67 10.99 29.96
C VAL A 124 -5.76 10.15 29.30
N LYS A 125 -5.78 10.08 27.97
CA LYS A 125 -6.67 9.22 27.19
C LYS A 125 -5.83 8.34 26.27
N LEU A 126 -6.05 7.04 26.34
CA LEU A 126 -5.48 6.05 25.44
C LEU A 126 -6.54 5.65 24.41
N THR A 127 -6.17 5.61 23.13
CA THR A 127 -6.98 5.03 22.04
C THR A 127 -6.18 3.96 21.34
N GLU A 128 -6.85 2.89 20.96
CA GLU A 128 -6.29 1.81 20.18
C GLU A 128 -7.15 1.61 18.92
N GLN A 129 -6.51 1.51 17.76
CA GLN A 129 -7.16 1.24 16.49
C GLN A 129 -6.56 -0.02 15.90
N ASP A 130 -7.40 -1.01 15.61
CA ASP A 130 -7.03 -2.21 14.90
C ASP A 130 -7.08 -1.94 13.38
N LEU A 131 -5.96 -2.21 12.72
CA LEU A 131 -5.81 -2.10 11.26
C LEU A 131 -5.76 -3.48 10.60
N LYS A 132 -6.16 -4.54 11.29
CA LYS A 132 -6.34 -5.85 10.66
C LYS A 132 -7.59 -5.84 9.81
N GLY A 133 -7.58 -6.59 8.74
CA GLY A 133 -8.74 -6.66 7.87
C GLY A 133 -8.46 -7.41 6.58
N THR A 134 -9.53 -7.72 5.87
CA THR A 134 -9.50 -8.39 4.57
C THR A 134 -9.97 -7.43 3.49
N TRP A 135 -9.39 -7.53 2.31
CA TRP A 135 -9.81 -6.76 1.14
C TRP A 135 -9.71 -7.58 -0.13
N THR A 136 -10.44 -7.14 -1.15
CA THR A 136 -10.34 -7.67 -2.51
C THR A 136 -10.10 -6.53 -3.49
N GLU A 137 -9.32 -6.81 -4.52
CA GLU A 137 -8.96 -5.83 -5.54
C GLU A 137 -9.07 -6.41 -6.94
N LEU A 138 -9.37 -5.55 -7.90
CA LEU A 138 -9.37 -5.85 -9.31
C LEU A 138 -8.50 -4.83 -10.03
N ALA A 139 -7.62 -5.31 -10.90
CA ALA A 139 -6.84 -4.45 -11.77
C ALA A 139 -7.02 -4.84 -13.23
N PHE A 140 -6.96 -3.85 -14.10
CA PHE A 140 -6.90 -4.03 -15.55
C PHE A 140 -5.73 -3.21 -16.08
N GLY A 141 -4.88 -3.83 -16.88
CA GLY A 141 -3.69 -3.18 -17.37
C GLY A 141 -3.10 -3.80 -18.62
N GLY A 142 -1.98 -3.22 -19.03
CA GLY A 142 -1.23 -3.71 -20.17
C GLY A 142 0.21 -3.22 -20.16
N ARG A 143 1.01 -3.91 -20.95
CA ARG A 143 2.40 -3.55 -21.22
C ARG A 143 2.64 -3.58 -22.72
N TYR A 144 3.47 -2.66 -23.21
CA TYR A 144 3.89 -2.63 -24.60
C TYR A 144 5.40 -2.38 -24.71
N GLY A 145 6.10 -3.28 -25.42
CA GLY A 145 7.52 -3.16 -25.71
C GLY A 145 7.73 -2.43 -27.05
N PHE A 146 8.44 -1.32 -27.05
CA PHE A 146 8.83 -0.61 -28.28
C PHE A 146 9.96 -1.33 -29.00
N ASN A 147 10.84 -1.96 -28.22
CA ASN A 147 11.97 -2.75 -28.67
C ASN A 147 12.38 -3.75 -27.58
N THR A 148 13.48 -4.46 -27.80
CA THR A 148 13.98 -5.51 -26.89
C THR A 148 14.27 -4.99 -25.47
N ASN A 149 14.64 -3.71 -25.35
CA ASN A 149 15.13 -3.13 -24.10
C ASN A 149 14.13 -2.19 -23.42
N ASN A 150 13.16 -1.65 -24.17
CA ASN A 150 12.27 -0.61 -23.69
C ASN A 150 10.81 -1.04 -23.71
N SER A 151 10.11 -0.83 -22.59
CA SER A 151 8.67 -1.06 -22.49
C SER A 151 7.99 -0.03 -21.60
N VAL A 152 6.73 0.23 -21.85
CA VAL A 152 5.82 0.96 -20.95
C VAL A 152 4.78 0.02 -20.42
N TYR A 153 4.23 0.35 -19.25
CA TYR A 153 3.05 -0.30 -18.70
C TYR A 153 2.11 0.74 -18.10
N ALA A 154 0.83 0.39 -18.05
CA ALA A 154 -0.17 1.13 -17.32
C ALA A 154 -1.23 0.16 -16.81
N ASP A 155 -1.75 0.45 -15.62
CA ASP A 155 -2.88 -0.27 -15.03
C ASP A 155 -3.79 0.65 -14.21
N VAL A 156 -5.04 0.24 -14.10
CA VAL A 156 -6.04 0.81 -13.20
C VAL A 156 -6.45 -0.26 -12.23
N THR A 157 -6.43 0.05 -10.93
CA THR A 157 -6.82 -0.84 -9.85
C THR A 157 -7.99 -0.25 -9.08
N THR A 158 -8.93 -1.06 -8.66
CA THR A 158 -10.03 -0.68 -7.79
C THR A 158 -10.23 -1.71 -6.67
N GLY A 159 -10.58 -1.26 -5.49
CA GLY A 159 -11.06 -2.11 -4.40
C GLY A 159 -12.49 -2.56 -4.70
N LEU A 160 -12.76 -3.84 -4.54
CA LEU A 160 -14.09 -4.40 -4.75
C LEU A 160 -14.87 -4.49 -3.45
N SER A 161 -14.22 -4.90 -2.37
CA SER A 161 -14.84 -5.06 -1.05
C SER A 161 -13.78 -5.24 0.03
N GLY A 162 -14.19 -5.08 1.29
CA GLY A 162 -13.38 -5.38 2.45
C GLY A 162 -13.29 -4.23 3.45
N ASP A 163 -12.46 -4.41 4.45
CA ASP A 163 -12.20 -3.44 5.52
C ASP A 163 -11.37 -2.24 5.01
N TYR A 164 -10.66 -2.43 3.90
CA TYR A 164 -9.90 -1.39 3.20
C TYR A 164 -10.55 -1.12 1.86
N GLN A 165 -11.08 0.08 1.70
CA GLN A 165 -11.63 0.56 0.43
C GLN A 165 -10.65 1.57 -0.18
N ALA A 166 -10.09 1.18 -1.34
CA ALA A 166 -9.44 2.11 -2.24
C ALA A 166 -10.38 2.27 -3.44
N ASP A 167 -10.89 3.47 -3.67
CA ASP A 167 -11.87 3.69 -4.75
C ASP A 167 -11.27 3.30 -6.10
N TRP A 168 -10.12 3.86 -6.42
CA TRP A 168 -9.34 3.50 -7.60
C TRP A 168 -7.92 4.04 -7.54
N GLY A 169 -7.04 3.42 -8.31
CA GLY A 169 -5.65 3.85 -8.47
C GLY A 169 -5.19 3.66 -9.90
N VAL A 170 -4.27 4.49 -10.35
CA VAL A 170 -3.62 4.36 -11.66
C VAL A 170 -2.12 4.26 -11.44
N ASN A 171 -1.51 3.27 -12.08
CA ASN A 171 -0.07 3.14 -12.17
C ASN A 171 0.36 3.21 -13.62
N ALA A 172 1.46 3.87 -13.89
CA ALA A 172 2.12 3.87 -15.18
C ALA A 172 3.63 3.92 -14.99
N GLY A 173 4.35 3.28 -15.89
CA GLY A 173 5.81 3.29 -15.81
C GLY A 173 6.50 2.88 -17.08
N PHE A 174 7.80 3.13 -17.08
CA PHE A 174 8.72 2.78 -18.15
C PHE A 174 9.79 1.82 -17.59
N THR A 175 10.13 0.81 -18.39
CA THR A 175 11.20 -0.14 -18.05
C THR A 175 12.26 -0.11 -19.15
N HIS A 176 13.52 0.05 -18.74
CA HIS A 176 14.69 -0.12 -19.61
C HIS A 176 15.52 -1.31 -19.10
N LYS A 177 15.90 -2.19 -20.02
CA LYS A 177 16.83 -3.31 -19.76
C LYS A 177 18.18 -2.95 -20.35
N PHE A 178 19.21 -3.09 -19.56
CA PHE A 178 20.59 -2.92 -19.97
C PHE A 178 21.17 -4.18 -20.59
#